data_f3485d2170a3e08b094a92d3d7f523b7
#
_entry.id   f3485d2170a3e08b094a92d3d7f523b7
#
_cell.length_a   1.000
_cell.length_b   1.000
_cell.length_c   1.000
_cell.angle_alpha   90.00
_cell.angle_beta   90.00
_cell.angle_gamma   90.00
#
_symmetry.space_group_name_H-M   'P 1'
#
loop_
_entity.id
_entity.type
_entity.pdbx_description
1 polymer ?
#
loop_
_entity_poly.entity_id
_entity_poly.type
_entity_poly.pdbx_seq_one_letter_code
_entity_poly.pdbx_strand_id
1 'polypeptide(L)'
;IAGKINNTMNELDKTIKHATKLLSELTNLTSFAVTPKKESDRLQHIELLQIEGNRLVLVLVAETGKTSTVVMHSHSRYSEDALAILERALSIEYKGKTITESLTMDIADTIKNDAPAVAKLFSEISPSLASTLRGMLETDIYMEGISNIFANPEYSDNVKASKFIDMIFKKDDFTRVLSNRDDGIIITIGEENEDDALKNITLITATYHVDGEYIGKIGVIGPTRMPYGHVTSVIKYLTENVDKSFNKDLNPE
;
A
#
# COMPACT_ATOMS: atom_id res chain seq x y z
N ILE A 1 7.56 21.65 -1.91
CA ILE A 1 7.07 20.63 -2.88
C ILE A 1 6.86 19.31 -2.13
N ALA A 2 7.84 18.79 -1.39
CA ALA A 2 7.71 17.53 -0.62
C ALA A 2 6.52 17.52 0.35
N GLY A 3 6.26 18.62 1.07
CA GLY A 3 5.11 18.74 1.97
C GLY A 3 3.74 18.69 1.28
N LYS A 4 3.63 19.19 0.04
CA LYS A 4 2.40 19.07 -0.76
C LYS A 4 2.19 17.63 -1.24
N ILE A 5 3.23 16.98 -1.73
CA ILE A 5 3.17 15.59 -2.21
C ILE A 5 2.79 14.64 -1.06
N ASN A 6 3.38 14.83 0.11
CA ASN A 6 3.10 14.03 1.31
C ASN A 6 1.65 14.17 1.81
N ASN A 7 1.07 15.37 1.73
CA ASN A 7 -0.35 15.57 2.03
C ASN A 7 -1.25 14.84 1.03
N THR A 8 -0.94 14.93 -0.26
CA THR A 8 -1.76 14.37 -1.35
C THR A 8 -1.87 12.85 -1.27
N MET A 9 -0.78 12.13 -0.95
CA MET A 9 -0.79 10.66 -0.86
C MET A 9 -1.41 10.15 0.45
N ASN A 10 -1.18 10.82 1.58
CA ASN A 10 -1.92 10.55 2.82
C ASN A 10 -3.43 10.74 2.63
N GLU A 11 -3.83 11.62 1.73
CA GLU A 11 -5.23 11.87 1.39
C GLU A 11 -5.78 10.78 0.45
N LEU A 12 -4.99 10.30 -0.52
CA LEU A 12 -5.38 9.16 -1.37
C LEU A 12 -5.62 7.91 -0.54
N ASP A 13 -4.68 7.55 0.32
CA ASP A 13 -4.82 6.40 1.22
C ASP A 13 -6.05 6.50 2.12
N LYS A 14 -6.30 7.69 2.68
CA LYS A 14 -7.50 7.97 3.47
C LYS A 14 -8.77 7.86 2.64
N THR A 15 -8.75 8.38 1.42
CA THR A 15 -9.88 8.33 0.49
C THR A 15 -10.19 6.89 0.10
N ILE A 16 -9.17 6.09 -0.22
CA ILE A 16 -9.33 4.67 -0.57
C ILE A 16 -9.88 3.88 0.63
N LYS A 17 -9.33 4.06 1.82
CA LYS A 17 -9.83 3.44 3.06
C LYS A 17 -11.27 3.83 3.33
N HIS A 18 -11.61 5.10 3.18
CA HIS A 18 -12.96 5.60 3.39
C HIS A 18 -13.94 5.03 2.34
N ALA A 19 -13.54 4.99 1.08
CA ALA A 19 -14.34 4.38 0.00
C ALA A 19 -14.58 2.88 0.27
N THR A 20 -13.54 2.16 0.70
CA THR A 20 -13.64 0.73 1.06
C THR A 20 -14.62 0.54 2.23
N LYS A 21 -14.55 1.38 3.25
CA LYS A 21 -15.47 1.35 4.38
C LYS A 21 -16.91 1.64 3.97
N LEU A 22 -17.14 2.70 3.20
CA LEU A 22 -18.47 3.04 2.66
C LEU A 22 -19.03 1.91 1.78
N LEU A 23 -18.20 1.28 0.97
CA LEU A 23 -18.61 0.16 0.15
C LEU A 23 -19.13 -0.99 1.01
N SER A 24 -18.41 -1.33 2.10
CA SER A 24 -18.86 -2.36 3.04
C SER A 24 -20.17 -1.99 3.74
N GLU A 25 -20.29 -0.75 4.22
CA GLU A 25 -21.48 -0.27 4.92
C GLU A 25 -22.73 -0.25 4.01
N LEU A 26 -22.59 0.22 2.77
CA LEU A 26 -23.70 0.34 1.83
C LEU A 26 -24.15 -1.00 1.23
N THR A 27 -23.24 -1.95 1.10
CA THR A 27 -23.53 -3.26 0.51
C THR A 27 -23.74 -4.35 1.54
N ASN A 28 -23.34 -4.10 2.79
CA ASN A 28 -23.28 -5.10 3.87
C ASN A 28 -22.45 -6.35 3.50
N LEU A 29 -21.42 -6.16 2.67
CA LEU A 29 -20.50 -7.20 2.20
C LEU A 29 -19.07 -6.93 2.73
N THR A 30 -18.24 -7.95 2.67
CA THR A 30 -16.78 -7.74 2.83
C THR A 30 -16.28 -6.96 1.63
N SER A 31 -15.69 -5.79 1.86
CA SER A 31 -15.10 -4.95 0.82
C SER A 31 -13.59 -4.89 0.95
N PHE A 32 -12.95 -4.61 -0.15
CA PHE A 32 -11.50 -4.43 -0.20
C PHE A 32 -11.10 -3.37 -1.21
N ALA A 33 -9.92 -2.81 -1.02
CA ALA A 33 -9.19 -2.08 -2.04
C ALA A 33 -7.74 -2.56 -2.07
N VAL A 34 -7.16 -2.60 -3.27
CA VAL A 34 -5.79 -3.04 -3.50
C VAL A 34 -5.10 -2.01 -4.37
N THR A 35 -3.99 -1.49 -3.86
CA THR A 35 -3.08 -0.63 -4.63
C THR A 35 -1.81 -1.43 -4.90
N PRO A 36 -1.60 -1.91 -6.14
CA PRO A 36 -0.42 -2.70 -6.47
C PRO A 36 0.85 -1.87 -6.36
N LYS A 37 1.95 -2.56 -6.11
CA LYS A 37 3.27 -1.95 -6.17
C LYS A 37 3.58 -1.44 -7.57
N LYS A 38 4.23 -0.30 -7.66
CA LYS A 38 4.79 0.22 -8.91
C LYS A 38 6.29 -0.10 -8.91
N GLU A 39 6.71 -1.17 -9.60
CA GLU A 39 8.12 -1.62 -9.64
C GLU A 39 9.06 -0.55 -10.20
N SER A 40 8.54 0.31 -11.06
CA SER A 40 9.26 1.44 -11.63
C SER A 40 9.35 2.66 -10.72
N ASP A 41 8.72 2.62 -9.53
CA ASP A 41 8.72 3.75 -8.61
C ASP A 41 10.12 4.05 -8.10
N ARG A 42 10.49 5.34 -8.11
CA ARG A 42 11.86 5.80 -7.82
C ARG A 42 11.89 6.58 -6.53
N LEU A 43 12.97 6.43 -5.78
CA LEU A 43 13.20 7.24 -4.59
C LEU A 43 13.48 8.70 -5.00
N GLN A 44 12.72 9.62 -4.42
CA GLN A 44 12.84 11.05 -4.67
C GLN A 44 13.50 11.78 -3.49
N HIS A 45 13.17 11.37 -2.27
CA HIS A 45 13.66 12.04 -1.07
C HIS A 45 13.92 11.03 0.06
N ILE A 46 14.99 11.29 0.81
CA ILE A 46 15.38 10.54 2.01
C ILE A 46 15.66 11.57 3.08
N GLU A 47 15.13 11.35 4.27
CA GLU A 47 15.36 12.21 5.43
C GLU A 47 15.69 11.35 6.65
N LEU A 48 16.69 11.77 7.40
CA LEU A 48 17.13 11.09 8.60
C LEU A 48 17.17 12.08 9.77
N LEU A 49 16.31 11.87 10.75
CA LEU A 49 16.15 12.74 11.90
C LEU A 49 16.49 12.01 13.19
N GLN A 50 17.06 12.71 14.15
CA GLN A 50 17.18 12.23 15.53
C GLN A 50 16.18 12.96 16.41
N ILE A 51 15.38 12.17 17.14
CA ILE A 51 14.40 12.66 18.12
C ILE A 51 14.85 12.30 19.54
N GLU A 52 14.08 12.71 20.54
CA GLU A 52 14.40 12.44 21.94
C GLU A 52 14.63 10.95 22.25
N GLY A 53 15.53 10.66 23.19
CA GLY A 53 15.73 9.31 23.70
C GLY A 53 16.47 8.37 22.77
N ASN A 54 17.49 8.83 22.03
CA ASN A 54 18.28 8.02 21.09
C ASN A 54 17.43 7.33 20.01
N ARG A 55 16.35 7.97 19.57
CA ARG A 55 15.53 7.47 18.49
C ARG A 55 15.87 8.18 17.19
N LEU A 56 15.98 7.40 16.12
CA LEU A 56 16.16 7.89 14.76
C LEU A 56 14.85 7.68 13.99
N VAL A 57 14.52 8.62 13.13
CA VAL A 57 13.41 8.54 12.19
C VAL A 57 13.99 8.58 10.79
N LEU A 58 13.73 7.56 10.01
CA LEU A 58 14.04 7.50 8.58
C LEU A 58 12.74 7.68 7.80
N VAL A 59 12.72 8.64 6.90
CA VAL A 59 11.62 8.91 5.98
C VAL A 59 12.10 8.68 4.56
N LEU A 60 11.40 7.83 3.83
CA LEU A 60 11.61 7.57 2.41
C LEU A 60 10.39 8.05 1.63
N VAL A 61 10.62 8.83 0.57
CA VAL A 61 9.57 9.33 -0.32
C VAL A 61 9.88 8.89 -1.74
N ALA A 62 8.95 8.22 -2.37
CA ALA A 62 9.02 7.81 -3.77
C ALA A 62 8.47 8.90 -4.70
N GLU A 63 8.74 8.79 -6.00
CA GLU A 63 8.30 9.73 -7.04
C GLU A 63 6.77 9.79 -7.17
N THR A 64 6.10 8.66 -6.96
CA THR A 64 4.63 8.59 -6.87
C THR A 64 4.07 9.31 -5.64
N GLY A 65 4.94 9.72 -4.69
CA GLY A 65 4.57 10.30 -3.40
C GLY A 65 4.39 9.25 -2.29
N LYS A 66 4.48 7.94 -2.60
CA LYS A 66 4.45 6.89 -1.57
C LYS A 66 5.53 7.17 -0.54
N THR A 67 5.11 7.26 0.71
CA THR A 67 6.01 7.60 1.83
C THR A 67 6.06 6.44 2.81
N SER A 68 7.24 6.12 3.25
CA SER A 68 7.45 5.16 4.33
C SER A 68 8.30 5.76 5.42
N THR A 69 7.86 5.61 6.66
CA THR A 69 8.53 6.15 7.84
C THR A 69 8.79 5.04 8.84
N VAL A 70 10.02 4.94 9.32
CA VAL A 70 10.38 4.00 10.38
C VAL A 70 11.07 4.74 11.52
N VAL A 71 10.67 4.40 12.75
CA VAL A 71 11.32 4.86 13.98
C VAL A 71 12.15 3.71 14.52
N MET A 72 13.44 3.96 14.74
CA MET A 72 14.37 2.98 15.25
C MET A 72 15.12 3.51 16.47
N HIS A 73 15.64 2.62 17.31
CA HIS A 73 16.49 2.99 18.43
C HIS A 73 17.95 2.91 17.99
N SER A 74 18.72 3.93 18.30
CA SER A 74 20.18 3.92 18.12
C SER A 74 20.89 3.63 19.45
N HIS A 75 22.10 3.06 19.35
CA HIS A 75 22.90 2.75 20.54
C HIS A 75 23.50 4.01 21.19
N SER A 76 23.59 5.11 20.43
CA SER A 76 24.15 6.37 20.89
C SER A 76 23.46 7.55 20.22
N ARG A 77 23.65 8.73 20.77
CA ARG A 77 23.27 9.98 20.12
C ARG A 77 24.35 10.36 19.10
N TYR A 78 23.90 10.71 17.91
CA TYR A 78 24.77 11.19 16.83
C TYR A 78 24.75 12.72 16.74
N SER A 79 25.81 13.31 16.22
CA SER A 79 25.83 14.74 15.93
C SER A 79 24.98 15.07 14.72
N GLU A 80 24.46 16.28 14.65
CA GLU A 80 23.70 16.77 13.48
C GLU A 80 24.53 16.67 12.20
N ASP A 81 25.85 16.91 12.28
CA ASP A 81 26.78 16.78 11.16
C ASP A 81 26.83 15.32 10.64
N ALA A 82 26.92 14.33 11.54
CA ALA A 82 26.96 12.93 11.14
C ALA A 82 25.66 12.48 10.46
N LEU A 83 24.52 12.95 10.96
CA LEU A 83 23.21 12.72 10.36
C LEU A 83 23.12 13.35 8.96
N ALA A 84 23.51 14.62 8.84
CA ALA A 84 23.46 15.36 7.58
C ALA A 84 24.41 14.76 6.51
N ILE A 85 25.62 14.31 6.91
CA ILE A 85 26.55 13.64 5.99
C ILE A 85 25.95 12.33 5.50
N LEU A 86 25.39 11.50 6.39
CA LEU A 86 24.77 10.24 5.99
C LEU A 86 23.54 10.46 5.11
N GLU A 87 22.65 11.38 5.48
CA GLU A 87 21.46 11.73 4.68
C GLU A 87 21.84 12.15 3.27
N ARG A 88 22.89 13.02 3.16
CA ARG A 88 23.40 13.45 1.87
C ARG A 88 23.98 12.28 1.06
N ALA A 89 24.74 11.40 1.68
CA ALA A 89 25.31 10.21 1.02
C ALA A 89 24.18 9.30 0.50
N LEU A 90 23.20 8.99 1.34
CA LEU A 90 22.03 8.21 0.95
C LEU A 90 21.25 8.88 -0.20
N SER A 91 21.08 10.19 -0.13
CA SER A 91 20.38 10.95 -1.18
C SER A 91 21.12 10.93 -2.53
N ILE A 92 22.45 10.99 -2.52
CA ILE A 92 23.27 10.92 -3.74
C ILE A 92 23.14 9.54 -4.39
N GLU A 93 23.23 8.49 -3.59
CA GLU A 93 23.25 7.10 -4.08
C GLU A 93 21.87 6.60 -4.51
N TYR A 94 20.81 6.94 -3.79
CA TYR A 94 19.47 6.38 -3.99
C TYR A 94 18.51 7.25 -4.79
N LYS A 95 18.68 8.57 -4.83
CA LYS A 95 17.75 9.47 -5.53
C LYS A 95 17.70 9.14 -7.02
N GLY A 96 16.48 8.94 -7.53
CA GLY A 96 16.20 8.58 -8.93
C GLY A 96 16.41 7.10 -9.25
N LYS A 97 16.89 6.29 -8.28
CA LYS A 97 16.93 4.83 -8.42
C LYS A 97 15.56 4.24 -8.12
N THR A 98 15.22 3.15 -8.79
CA THR A 98 14.03 2.40 -8.41
C THR A 98 14.20 1.81 -7.00
N ILE A 99 13.09 1.54 -6.32
CA ILE A 99 13.12 0.92 -4.99
C ILE A 99 13.83 -0.44 -5.06
N THR A 100 13.62 -1.18 -6.14
CA THR A 100 14.28 -2.49 -6.37
C THR A 100 15.79 -2.34 -6.57
N GLU A 101 16.25 -1.38 -7.38
CA GLU A 101 17.66 -1.07 -7.52
C GLU A 101 18.27 -0.69 -6.17
N SER A 102 17.60 0.17 -5.40
CA SER A 102 18.05 0.63 -4.09
C SER A 102 18.23 -0.51 -3.09
N LEU A 103 17.41 -1.57 -3.16
CA LEU A 103 17.54 -2.76 -2.32
C LEU A 103 18.77 -3.62 -2.65
N THR A 104 19.24 -3.57 -3.89
CA THR A 104 20.37 -4.40 -4.35
C THR A 104 21.70 -3.67 -4.31
N MET A 105 21.67 -2.34 -4.08
CA MET A 105 22.90 -1.54 -4.00
C MET A 105 23.63 -1.76 -2.69
N ASP A 106 24.93 -2.03 -2.78
CA ASP A 106 25.84 -2.01 -1.64
C ASP A 106 26.58 -0.67 -1.61
N ILE A 107 26.14 0.22 -0.71
CA ILE A 107 26.74 1.54 -0.52
C ILE A 107 27.69 1.60 0.70
N ALA A 108 27.90 0.44 1.36
CA ALA A 108 28.72 0.39 2.56
C ALA A 108 30.15 0.88 2.30
N ASP A 109 30.73 0.54 1.16
CA ASP A 109 32.09 0.96 0.82
C ASP A 109 32.19 2.46 0.48
N THR A 110 31.16 3.04 -0.11
CA THR A 110 31.07 4.48 -0.35
C THR A 110 31.08 5.26 0.98
N ILE A 111 30.32 4.76 1.97
CA ILE A 111 30.14 5.42 3.26
C ILE A 111 31.36 5.21 4.20
N LYS A 112 32.04 4.07 4.12
CA LYS A 112 33.22 3.78 4.94
C LYS A 112 34.36 4.79 4.78
N ASN A 113 34.45 5.44 3.63
CA ASN A 113 35.47 6.42 3.33
C ASN A 113 35.23 7.80 3.98
N ASP A 114 34.05 8.04 4.54
CA ASP A 114 33.72 9.30 5.19
C ASP A 114 34.30 9.34 6.63
N ALA A 115 33.49 9.43 7.65
CA ALA A 115 33.92 9.45 9.02
C ALA A 115 33.53 8.16 9.76
N PRO A 116 34.32 7.64 10.70
CA PRO A 116 33.96 6.44 11.47
C PRO A 116 32.58 6.51 12.14
N ALA A 117 32.15 7.70 12.56
CA ALA A 117 30.83 7.93 13.14
C ALA A 117 29.69 7.73 12.11
N VAL A 118 29.91 8.15 10.87
CA VAL A 118 28.94 8.00 9.78
C VAL A 118 28.82 6.52 9.37
N ALA A 119 29.94 5.81 9.26
CA ALA A 119 29.95 4.38 8.99
C ALA A 119 29.23 3.57 10.07
N LYS A 120 29.44 3.93 11.35
CA LYS A 120 28.72 3.31 12.46
C LYS A 120 27.22 3.59 12.38
N LEU A 121 26.83 4.84 12.16
CA LEU A 121 25.42 5.23 11.99
C LEU A 121 24.77 4.47 10.84
N PHE A 122 25.43 4.36 9.69
CA PHE A 122 24.92 3.59 8.57
C PHE A 122 24.71 2.11 8.92
N SER A 123 25.68 1.49 9.63
CA SER A 123 25.53 0.09 10.04
C SER A 123 24.33 -0.15 10.97
N GLU A 124 23.97 0.85 11.78
CA GLU A 124 22.79 0.78 12.65
C GLU A 124 21.46 0.94 11.89
N ILE A 125 21.42 1.81 10.87
CA ILE A 125 20.18 2.07 10.13
C ILE A 125 19.96 1.13 8.95
N SER A 126 21.00 0.52 8.39
CA SER A 126 20.92 -0.26 7.16
C SER A 126 19.88 -1.41 7.19
N PRO A 127 19.70 -2.17 8.31
CA PRO A 127 18.65 -3.18 8.38
C PRO A 127 17.24 -2.58 8.30
N SER A 128 17.03 -1.44 8.96
CA SER A 128 15.75 -0.73 8.93
C SER A 128 15.50 -0.08 7.58
N LEU A 129 16.52 0.49 6.94
CA LEU A 129 16.46 1.02 5.58
C LEU A 129 16.03 -0.08 4.60
N ALA A 130 16.70 -1.23 4.64
CA ALA A 130 16.36 -2.36 3.76
C ALA A 130 14.93 -2.89 4.01
N SER A 131 14.52 -3.00 5.28
CA SER A 131 13.16 -3.41 5.63
C SER A 131 12.10 -2.40 5.14
N THR A 132 12.39 -1.11 5.29
CA THR A 132 11.50 -0.03 4.83
C THR A 132 11.36 -0.02 3.32
N LEU A 133 12.48 -0.17 2.58
CA LEU A 133 12.45 -0.30 1.12
C LEU A 133 11.66 -1.51 0.66
N ARG A 134 11.80 -2.67 1.33
CA ARG A 134 10.96 -3.86 1.03
C ARG A 134 9.48 -3.58 1.25
N GLY A 135 9.13 -2.92 2.37
CA GLY A 135 7.75 -2.53 2.66
C GLY A 135 7.16 -1.60 1.58
N MET A 136 7.98 -0.74 0.97
CA MET A 136 7.53 0.10 -0.15
C MET A 136 7.21 -0.70 -1.42
N LEU A 137 7.76 -1.90 -1.57
CA LEU A 137 7.43 -2.83 -2.67
C LEU A 137 6.23 -3.70 -2.37
N GLU A 138 5.68 -3.68 -1.16
CA GLU A 138 4.48 -4.44 -0.85
C GLU A 138 3.23 -3.78 -1.46
N THR A 139 2.28 -4.63 -1.85
CA THR A 139 0.94 -4.21 -2.26
C THR A 139 0.15 -3.79 -1.02
N ASP A 140 -0.43 -2.60 -1.07
CA ASP A 140 -1.32 -2.13 0.00
C ASP A 140 -2.71 -2.74 -0.20
N ILE A 141 -3.20 -3.42 0.83
CA ILE A 141 -4.53 -4.04 0.84
C ILE A 141 -5.30 -3.47 2.02
N TYR A 142 -6.46 -2.90 1.73
CA TYR A 142 -7.42 -2.42 2.71
C TYR A 142 -8.63 -3.35 2.69
N MET A 143 -9.12 -3.77 3.85
CA MET A 143 -10.30 -4.62 3.97
C MET A 143 -11.21 -4.11 5.07
N GLU A 144 -12.52 -4.12 4.80
CA GLU A 144 -13.57 -3.72 5.71
C GLU A 144 -14.71 -4.73 5.70
N GLY A 145 -15.41 -4.85 6.82
CA GLY A 145 -16.58 -5.73 6.93
C GLY A 145 -16.29 -7.22 6.77
N ILE A 146 -15.11 -7.69 7.16
CA ILE A 146 -14.75 -9.13 7.09
C ILE A 146 -15.77 -9.98 7.87
N SER A 147 -16.32 -9.43 8.97
CA SER A 147 -17.36 -10.11 9.76
C SER A 147 -18.67 -10.33 9.00
N ASN A 148 -18.96 -9.55 7.95
CA ASN A 148 -20.19 -9.67 7.19
C ASN A 148 -20.29 -11.03 6.47
N ILE A 149 -19.17 -11.69 6.24
CA ILE A 149 -19.16 -13.02 5.64
C ILE A 149 -19.84 -14.06 6.54
N PHE A 150 -19.69 -13.92 7.87
CA PHE A 150 -20.29 -14.86 8.83
C PHE A 150 -21.81 -14.67 8.97
N ALA A 151 -22.36 -13.54 8.53
CA ALA A 151 -23.80 -13.34 8.45
C ALA A 151 -24.46 -14.14 7.33
N ASN A 152 -23.65 -14.69 6.42
CA ASN A 152 -24.13 -15.46 5.29
C ASN A 152 -24.22 -16.96 5.63
N PRO A 153 -25.39 -17.61 5.47
CA PRO A 153 -25.56 -19.05 5.73
C PRO A 153 -24.60 -19.96 4.93
N GLU A 154 -24.14 -19.52 3.77
CA GLU A 154 -23.18 -20.27 2.94
C GLU A 154 -21.81 -20.45 3.62
N TYR A 155 -21.49 -19.59 4.58
CA TYR A 155 -20.27 -19.65 5.42
C TYR A 155 -20.52 -20.14 6.85
N SER A 156 -21.66 -20.71 7.14
CA SER A 156 -21.93 -21.38 8.41
C SER A 156 -21.02 -22.61 8.64
N ASP A 157 -20.41 -23.12 7.57
CA ASP A 157 -19.39 -24.15 7.63
C ASP A 157 -18.02 -23.53 8.00
N ASN A 158 -17.53 -23.87 9.19
CA ASN A 158 -16.26 -23.37 9.72
C ASN A 158 -15.06 -23.67 8.79
N VAL A 159 -15.09 -24.77 8.02
CA VAL A 159 -14.00 -25.13 7.12
C VAL A 159 -13.94 -24.17 5.92
N LYS A 160 -15.11 -23.80 5.37
CA LYS A 160 -15.19 -22.86 4.26
C LYS A 160 -14.80 -21.45 4.71
N ALA A 161 -15.30 -21.03 5.87
CA ALA A 161 -14.96 -19.73 6.45
C ALA A 161 -13.46 -19.62 6.74
N SER A 162 -12.83 -20.67 7.29
CA SER A 162 -11.39 -20.71 7.55
C SER A 162 -10.57 -20.57 6.26
N LYS A 163 -10.88 -21.34 5.23
CA LYS A 163 -10.18 -21.26 3.94
C LYS A 163 -10.26 -19.87 3.31
N PHE A 164 -11.43 -19.24 3.38
CA PHE A 164 -11.62 -17.89 2.90
C PHE A 164 -10.76 -16.87 3.68
N ILE A 165 -10.78 -16.98 5.01
CA ILE A 165 -9.98 -16.11 5.87
C ILE A 165 -8.49 -16.30 5.60
N ASP A 166 -8.03 -17.56 5.49
CA ASP A 166 -6.64 -17.90 5.18
C ASP A 166 -6.20 -17.28 3.84
N MET A 167 -7.06 -17.33 2.82
CA MET A 167 -6.78 -16.72 1.52
C MET A 167 -6.66 -15.19 1.61
N ILE A 168 -7.60 -14.52 2.30
CA ILE A 168 -7.56 -13.06 2.46
C ILE A 168 -6.30 -12.60 3.19
N PHE A 169 -5.90 -13.33 4.23
CA PHE A 169 -4.71 -12.97 5.01
C PHE A 169 -3.40 -13.33 4.31
N LYS A 170 -3.42 -14.19 3.30
CA LYS A 170 -2.29 -14.43 2.40
C LYS A 170 -2.27 -13.36 1.31
N LYS A 171 -1.68 -12.21 1.62
CA LYS A 171 -1.63 -11.03 0.72
C LYS A 171 -1.21 -11.38 -0.71
N ASP A 172 -0.20 -12.24 -0.87
CA ASP A 172 0.33 -12.61 -2.18
C ASP A 172 -0.68 -13.40 -3.01
N ASP A 173 -1.39 -14.36 -2.40
CA ASP A 173 -2.42 -15.16 -3.08
C ASP A 173 -3.60 -14.27 -3.50
N PHE A 174 -4.07 -13.40 -2.61
CA PHE A 174 -5.16 -12.47 -2.90
C PHE A 174 -4.77 -11.46 -3.99
N THR A 175 -3.56 -10.90 -3.91
CA THR A 175 -3.04 -9.97 -4.93
C THR A 175 -2.94 -10.65 -6.29
N ARG A 176 -2.50 -11.91 -6.35
CA ARG A 176 -2.42 -12.69 -7.60
C ARG A 176 -3.78 -12.88 -8.25
N VAL A 177 -4.80 -13.23 -7.47
CA VAL A 177 -6.19 -13.35 -7.96
C VAL A 177 -6.68 -12.04 -8.57
N LEU A 178 -6.33 -10.90 -7.95
CA LEU A 178 -6.77 -9.59 -8.42
C LEU A 178 -5.98 -9.06 -9.61
N SER A 179 -4.68 -9.39 -9.69
CA SER A 179 -3.79 -8.94 -10.79
C SER A 179 -4.16 -9.55 -12.13
N ASN A 180 -4.72 -10.76 -12.14
CA ASN A 180 -5.12 -11.48 -13.36
C ASN A 180 -6.47 -11.02 -13.92
N ARG A 181 -7.09 -9.96 -13.35
CA ARG A 181 -8.39 -9.47 -13.78
C ARG A 181 -8.24 -8.27 -14.70
N ASP A 182 -9.07 -8.22 -15.73
CA ASP A 182 -9.13 -7.10 -16.68
C ASP A 182 -9.53 -5.78 -16.00
N ASP A 183 -9.41 -4.69 -16.75
CA ASP A 183 -9.87 -3.38 -16.33
C ASP A 183 -11.40 -3.26 -16.35
N GLY A 184 -11.91 -2.29 -15.60
CA GLY A 184 -13.34 -2.04 -15.46
C GLY A 184 -14.00 -2.84 -14.35
N ILE A 185 -15.30 -3.05 -14.46
CA ILE A 185 -16.07 -3.84 -13.48
C ILE A 185 -16.13 -5.29 -13.95
N ILE A 186 -15.53 -6.18 -13.17
CA ILE A 186 -15.48 -7.62 -13.44
C ILE A 186 -16.24 -8.36 -12.32
N ILE A 187 -17.14 -9.24 -12.69
CA ILE A 187 -17.91 -10.07 -11.77
C ILE A 187 -17.58 -11.52 -12.09
N THR A 188 -17.20 -12.29 -11.09
CA THR A 188 -17.05 -13.75 -11.18
C THR A 188 -17.85 -14.42 -10.07
N ILE A 189 -18.63 -15.44 -10.42
CA ILE A 189 -19.62 -16.06 -9.53
C ILE A 189 -19.30 -17.55 -9.38
N GLY A 190 -19.08 -17.98 -8.14
CA GLY A 190 -18.92 -19.40 -7.84
C GLY A 190 -17.78 -20.04 -8.63
N GLU A 191 -18.10 -21.04 -9.43
CA GLU A 191 -17.14 -21.81 -10.23
C GLU A 191 -16.43 -21.02 -11.35
N GLU A 192 -16.86 -19.79 -11.64
CA GLU A 192 -16.14 -18.89 -12.54
C GLU A 192 -14.83 -18.39 -11.94
N ASN A 193 -14.67 -18.49 -10.61
CA ASN A 193 -13.41 -18.17 -9.96
C ASN A 193 -12.42 -19.32 -10.14
N GLU A 194 -11.20 -19.00 -10.56
CA GLU A 194 -10.13 -19.98 -10.76
C GLU A 194 -9.61 -20.57 -9.44
N ASP A 195 -9.62 -19.78 -8.37
CA ASP A 195 -9.12 -20.19 -7.07
C ASP A 195 -10.18 -21.00 -6.30
N ASP A 196 -9.81 -22.18 -5.81
CA ASP A 196 -10.70 -23.09 -5.08
C ASP A 196 -11.31 -22.47 -3.82
N ALA A 197 -10.61 -21.53 -3.18
CA ALA A 197 -11.12 -20.80 -2.02
C ALA A 197 -12.27 -19.86 -2.37
N LEU A 198 -12.40 -19.50 -3.64
CA LEU A 198 -13.40 -18.55 -4.15
C LEU A 198 -14.59 -19.22 -4.87
N LYS A 199 -14.58 -20.56 -5.05
CA LYS A 199 -15.60 -21.27 -5.83
C LYS A 199 -17.02 -21.21 -5.28
N ASN A 200 -17.20 -20.78 -4.03
CA ASN A 200 -18.53 -20.65 -3.41
C ASN A 200 -18.92 -19.20 -3.15
N ILE A 201 -18.19 -18.24 -3.72
CA ILE A 201 -18.40 -16.82 -3.50
C ILE A 201 -18.48 -16.05 -4.81
N THR A 202 -18.98 -14.84 -4.73
CA THR A 202 -18.87 -13.85 -5.80
C THR A 202 -17.77 -12.87 -5.46
N LEU A 203 -16.91 -12.60 -6.43
CA LEU A 203 -15.93 -11.55 -6.38
C LEU A 203 -16.28 -10.49 -7.43
N ILE A 204 -16.57 -9.27 -6.98
CA ILE A 204 -16.79 -8.11 -7.85
C ILE A 204 -15.61 -7.17 -7.65
N THR A 205 -14.93 -6.82 -8.73
CA THR A 205 -13.82 -5.86 -8.75
C THR A 205 -14.13 -4.73 -9.70
N ALA A 206 -13.65 -3.54 -9.37
CA ALA A 206 -13.61 -2.41 -10.28
C ALA A 206 -12.23 -1.75 -10.22
N THR A 207 -11.73 -1.35 -11.37
CA THR A 207 -10.51 -0.57 -11.47
C THR A 207 -10.80 0.88 -11.13
N TYR A 208 -9.95 1.52 -10.34
CA TYR A 208 -10.02 2.95 -10.11
C TYR A 208 -8.74 3.65 -10.60
N HIS A 209 -8.94 4.87 -11.11
CA HIS A 209 -7.90 5.70 -11.67
C HIS A 209 -7.85 7.03 -10.91
N VAL A 210 -6.72 7.69 -10.99
CA VAL A 210 -6.53 9.07 -10.53
C VAL A 210 -5.77 9.79 -11.63
N ASP A 211 -6.30 10.92 -12.13
CA ASP A 211 -5.75 11.66 -13.28
C ASP A 211 -5.55 10.79 -14.54
N GLY A 212 -6.41 9.79 -14.71
CA GLY A 212 -6.34 8.83 -15.82
C GLY A 212 -5.29 7.73 -15.65
N GLU A 213 -4.48 7.76 -14.61
CA GLU A 213 -3.54 6.69 -14.29
C GLU A 213 -4.19 5.58 -13.46
N TYR A 214 -3.88 4.34 -13.79
CA TYR A 214 -4.27 3.17 -13.00
C TYR A 214 -3.65 3.22 -11.61
N ILE A 215 -4.48 3.21 -10.58
CA ILE A 215 -4.04 3.21 -9.19
C ILE A 215 -4.26 1.86 -8.53
N GLY A 216 -5.39 1.20 -8.82
CA GLY A 216 -5.67 -0.08 -8.19
C GLY A 216 -7.07 -0.62 -8.46
N LYS A 217 -7.46 -1.57 -7.63
CA LYS A 217 -8.78 -2.21 -7.70
C LYS A 217 -9.50 -2.10 -6.37
N ILE A 218 -10.79 -1.82 -6.42
CA ILE A 218 -11.71 -1.86 -5.28
C ILE A 218 -12.79 -2.89 -5.57
N GLY A 219 -13.31 -3.54 -4.56
CA GLY A 219 -14.34 -4.55 -4.79
C GLY A 219 -14.98 -5.10 -3.54
N VAL A 220 -15.84 -6.07 -3.76
CA VAL A 220 -16.51 -6.81 -2.68
C VAL A 220 -16.39 -8.31 -2.90
N ILE A 221 -16.46 -8.99 -1.78
CA ILE A 221 -16.60 -10.43 -1.70
C ILE A 221 -17.92 -10.72 -1.01
N GLY A 222 -18.73 -11.56 -1.63
CA GLY A 222 -20.06 -11.89 -1.10
C GLY A 222 -20.58 -13.24 -1.57
N PRO A 223 -21.82 -13.58 -1.18
CA PRO A 223 -22.48 -14.80 -1.60
C PRO A 223 -22.75 -14.84 -3.09
N THR A 224 -22.97 -16.04 -3.63
CA THR A 224 -23.36 -16.21 -5.03
C THR A 224 -24.76 -15.62 -5.33
N ARG A 225 -25.55 -15.36 -4.31
CA ARG A 225 -26.87 -14.70 -4.42
C ARG A 225 -26.84 -13.35 -3.69
N MET A 226 -26.80 -12.28 -4.46
CA MET A 226 -26.77 -10.92 -3.94
C MET A 226 -27.47 -9.93 -4.90
N PRO A 227 -27.80 -8.72 -4.46
CA PRO A 227 -28.38 -7.68 -5.32
C PRO A 227 -27.30 -7.05 -6.22
N TYR A 228 -26.85 -7.75 -7.24
CA TYR A 228 -25.76 -7.36 -8.14
C TYR A 228 -25.88 -5.92 -8.67
N GLY A 229 -27.10 -5.53 -9.13
CA GLY A 229 -27.33 -4.18 -9.66
C GLY A 229 -27.08 -3.08 -8.62
N HIS A 230 -27.45 -3.30 -7.37
CA HIS A 230 -27.16 -2.37 -6.29
C HIS A 230 -25.65 -2.31 -6.02
N VAL A 231 -25.01 -3.46 -5.84
CA VAL A 231 -23.57 -3.55 -5.52
C VAL A 231 -22.72 -2.89 -6.60
N THR A 232 -22.98 -3.20 -7.88
CA THR A 232 -22.25 -2.60 -9.01
C THR A 232 -22.47 -1.09 -9.12
N SER A 233 -23.68 -0.61 -8.83
CA SER A 233 -23.98 0.82 -8.82
C SER A 233 -23.20 1.55 -7.72
N VAL A 234 -23.11 0.97 -6.52
CA VAL A 234 -22.32 1.54 -5.41
C VAL A 234 -20.83 1.56 -5.77
N ILE A 235 -20.29 0.46 -6.28
CA ILE A 235 -18.88 0.38 -6.71
C ILE A 235 -18.59 1.44 -7.77
N LYS A 236 -19.40 1.54 -8.81
CA LYS A 236 -19.24 2.53 -9.88
C LYS A 236 -19.26 3.95 -9.32
N TYR A 237 -20.23 4.26 -8.47
CA TYR A 237 -20.31 5.58 -7.83
C TYR A 237 -19.04 5.91 -7.03
N LEU A 238 -18.53 4.97 -6.25
CA LEU A 238 -17.33 5.19 -5.44
C LEU A 238 -16.08 5.37 -6.30
N THR A 239 -15.87 4.54 -7.33
CA THR A 239 -14.71 4.65 -8.23
C THR A 239 -14.68 5.99 -8.97
N GLU A 240 -15.84 6.46 -9.49
CA GLU A 240 -15.96 7.77 -10.14
C GLU A 240 -15.74 8.95 -9.17
N ASN A 241 -16.05 8.78 -7.88
CA ASN A 241 -15.86 9.85 -6.90
C ASN A 241 -14.47 9.86 -6.28
N VAL A 242 -13.75 8.74 -6.24
CA VAL A 242 -12.33 8.72 -5.87
C VAL A 242 -11.55 9.64 -6.80
N ASP A 243 -11.73 9.51 -8.10
CA ASP A 243 -11.09 10.35 -9.11
C ASP A 243 -11.43 11.85 -8.96
N LYS A 244 -12.73 12.17 -8.79
CA LYS A 244 -13.19 13.55 -8.65
C LYS A 244 -12.73 14.22 -7.35
N SER A 245 -12.65 13.50 -6.26
CA SER A 245 -12.21 14.06 -4.97
C SER A 245 -10.74 14.46 -5.04
N PHE A 246 -9.94 13.67 -5.74
CA PHE A 246 -8.51 13.94 -5.92
C PHE A 246 -8.26 15.19 -6.77
N ASN A 247 -9.05 15.36 -7.84
CA ASN A 247 -8.92 16.51 -8.75
C ASN A 247 -9.38 17.84 -8.13
N LYS A 248 -10.30 17.83 -7.15
CA LYS A 248 -10.74 19.05 -6.45
C LYS A 248 -9.70 19.61 -5.49
N ASP A 249 -8.94 18.75 -4.83
CA ASP A 249 -7.93 19.17 -3.85
C ASP A 249 -6.65 19.72 -4.52
N LEU A 250 -6.44 19.39 -5.82
CA LEU A 250 -5.33 19.91 -6.62
C LEU A 250 -5.62 21.27 -7.29
N ASN A 251 -6.89 21.61 -7.48
CA ASN A 251 -7.34 22.91 -8.02
C ASN A 251 -8.44 23.52 -7.11
N PRO A 252 -8.10 24.14 -5.98
CA PRO A 252 -9.05 24.97 -5.27
C PRO A 252 -9.32 26.23 -6.12
N GLU A 253 -10.57 26.38 -6.60
CA GLU A 253 -11.05 27.63 -7.19
C GLU A 253 -10.95 28.78 -6.18
#